data_0a4d74d99958a553ecad9bf4ce310817
#
_entry.id   0a4d74d99958a553ecad9bf4ce310817
#
_cell.length_a   1.000
_cell.length_b   1.000
_cell.length_c   1.000
_cell.angle_alpha   90.00
_cell.angle_beta   90.00
_cell.angle_gamma   90.00
#
_symmetry.space_group_name_H-M   'P 1'
#
loop_
_entity.id
_entity.type
_entity.pdbx_description
1 polymer ?
#
loop_
_entity_poly.entity_id
_entity_poly.type
_entity_poly.pdbx_seq_one_letter_code
_entity_poly.pdbx_strand_id
1 'polypeptide(L)'
;MVAALFKMNAGIERARRQRKGAGMLSLLQVIAGREAIRPSEIADLQRVHPSLVTRQIRELEDAGYVQVTADPADGRSYLVVLAPAGADELLRLTQVGLDRFALFVADWEPGDVRMLAVLLEKLAVSAAAAAARAERPAGRRLARLRGGPGG
;
A
#
# COMPACT_ATOMS: atom_id res chain seq x y z
N MET A 1 -15.15 20.05 -5.17
CA MET A 1 -14.48 18.74 -5.29
C MET A 1 -13.18 18.68 -4.49
N VAL A 2 -12.17 19.50 -4.76
CA VAL A 2 -10.87 19.46 -4.05
C VAL A 2 -11.00 19.60 -2.53
N ALA A 3 -11.81 20.55 -2.04
CA ALA A 3 -12.03 20.74 -0.60
C ALA A 3 -12.67 19.51 0.10
N ALA A 4 -13.55 18.79 -0.58
CA ALA A 4 -14.16 17.56 -0.06
C ALA A 4 -13.12 16.43 0.05
N LEU A 5 -12.24 16.29 -0.94
CA LEU A 5 -11.12 15.34 -0.90
C LEU A 5 -10.15 15.65 0.25
N PHE A 6 -9.80 16.91 0.47
CA PHE A 6 -8.95 17.31 1.60
C PHE A 6 -9.61 17.00 2.95
N LYS A 7 -10.90 17.30 3.12
CA LYS A 7 -11.64 16.98 4.36
C LYS A 7 -11.69 15.47 4.60
N MET A 8 -11.98 14.69 3.57
CA MET A 8 -12.00 13.23 3.63
C MET A 8 -10.62 12.67 4.00
N ASN A 9 -9.57 13.12 3.32
CA ASN A 9 -8.20 12.67 3.60
C ASN A 9 -7.78 13.02 5.03
N ALA A 10 -8.05 14.23 5.50
CA ALA A 10 -7.78 14.64 6.87
C ALA A 10 -8.56 13.79 7.90
N GLY A 11 -9.79 13.41 7.59
CA GLY A 11 -10.60 12.50 8.41
C GLY A 11 -10.01 11.10 8.48
N ILE A 12 -9.61 10.54 7.34
CA ILE A 12 -8.95 9.23 7.23
C ILE A 12 -7.62 9.23 8.01
N GLU A 13 -6.79 10.25 7.82
CA GLU A 13 -5.51 10.38 8.53
C GLU A 13 -5.69 10.50 10.05
N ARG A 14 -6.70 11.24 10.51
CA ARG A 14 -7.03 11.32 11.94
C ARG A 14 -7.46 9.96 12.47
N ALA A 15 -8.32 9.25 11.77
CA ALA A 15 -8.75 7.90 12.12
C ALA A 15 -7.59 6.90 12.13
N ARG A 16 -6.65 7.02 11.19
CA ARG A 16 -5.42 6.20 11.14
C ARG A 16 -4.53 6.43 12.37
N ARG A 17 -4.28 7.70 12.76
CA ARG A 17 -3.43 8.02 13.91
C ARG A 17 -3.99 7.52 15.24
N GLN A 18 -5.31 7.40 15.34
CA GLN A 18 -5.99 6.90 16.55
C GLN A 18 -6.04 5.36 16.62
N ARG A 19 -5.63 4.65 15.56
CA ARG A 19 -5.67 3.17 15.51
C ARG A 19 -4.36 2.55 16.00
N LYS A 20 -4.39 1.88 17.14
CA LYS A 20 -3.44 0.78 17.40
C LYS A 20 -3.67 -0.27 16.29
N GLY A 21 -2.64 -0.54 15.46
CA GLY A 21 -2.72 -1.56 14.41
C GLY A 21 -2.90 -1.06 12.97
N ALA A 22 -3.07 0.25 12.71
CA ALA A 22 -3.16 0.76 11.34
C ALA A 22 -1.88 0.52 10.52
N GLY A 23 -0.71 0.59 11.18
CA GLY A 23 0.57 0.24 10.57
C GLY A 23 0.66 -1.25 10.26
N MET A 24 0.16 -2.10 11.15
CA MET A 24 0.11 -3.55 10.97
C MET A 24 -0.73 -3.94 9.75
N LEU A 25 -1.95 -3.40 9.63
CA LEU A 25 -2.81 -3.67 8.47
C LEU A 25 -2.12 -3.28 7.15
N SER A 26 -1.54 -2.09 7.09
CA SER A 26 -0.84 -1.61 5.89
C SER A 26 0.36 -2.50 5.54
N LEU A 27 1.11 -2.95 6.55
CA LEU A 27 2.27 -3.82 6.35
C LEU A 27 1.85 -5.22 5.89
N LEU A 28 0.85 -5.82 6.52
CA LEU A 28 0.30 -7.12 6.10
C LEU A 28 -0.27 -7.06 4.68
N GLN A 29 -0.93 -5.96 4.28
CA GLN A 29 -1.41 -5.78 2.90
C GLN A 29 -0.27 -5.75 1.88
N VAL A 30 0.84 -5.07 2.19
CA VAL A 30 2.01 -5.01 1.30
C VAL A 30 2.65 -6.38 1.15
N ILE A 31 2.79 -7.13 2.26
CA ILE A 31 3.36 -8.48 2.26
C ILE A 31 2.44 -9.46 1.52
N ALA A 32 1.12 -9.40 1.78
CA ALA A 32 0.12 -10.27 1.13
C ALA A 32 0.05 -10.10 -0.40
N GLY A 33 0.39 -8.92 -0.90
CA GLY A 33 0.43 -8.64 -2.34
C GLY A 33 1.62 -9.27 -3.07
N ARG A 34 2.48 -10.02 -2.38
CA ARG A 34 3.70 -10.63 -2.91
C ARG A 34 3.92 -12.03 -2.35
N GLU A 35 4.59 -12.88 -3.11
CA GLU A 35 5.01 -14.20 -2.65
C GLU A 35 6.07 -14.09 -1.55
N ALA A 36 7.04 -13.19 -1.75
CA ALA A 36 8.06 -12.82 -0.78
C ALA A 36 8.54 -11.39 -1.07
N ILE A 37 8.96 -10.65 -0.05
CA ILE A 37 9.37 -9.24 -0.19
C ILE A 37 10.53 -8.89 0.74
N ARG A 38 11.45 -8.03 0.28
CA ARG A 38 12.54 -7.50 1.09
C ARG A 38 12.07 -6.35 1.99
N PRO A 39 12.64 -6.18 3.19
CA PRO A 39 12.33 -5.03 4.04
C PRO A 39 12.58 -3.67 3.38
N SER A 40 13.62 -3.57 2.54
CA SER A 40 13.91 -2.34 1.78
C SER A 40 12.79 -1.99 0.82
N GLU A 41 12.26 -2.98 0.08
CA GLU A 41 11.14 -2.79 -0.84
C GLU A 41 9.86 -2.36 -0.10
N ILE A 42 9.62 -2.92 1.11
CA ILE A 42 8.51 -2.48 1.97
C ILE A 42 8.69 -1.01 2.36
N ALA A 43 9.90 -0.63 2.78
CA ALA A 43 10.21 0.74 3.18
C ALA A 43 9.95 1.74 2.03
N ASP A 44 10.38 1.39 0.82
CA ASP A 44 10.18 2.19 -0.39
C ASP A 44 8.69 2.31 -0.74
N LEU A 45 7.95 1.20 -0.73
CA LEU A 45 6.52 1.19 -1.03
C LEU A 45 5.69 2.00 -0.02
N GLN A 46 6.04 1.92 1.26
CA GLN A 46 5.35 2.65 2.31
C GLN A 46 5.89 4.07 2.52
N ARG A 47 7.01 4.41 1.89
CA ARG A 47 7.73 5.69 2.04
C ARG A 47 8.05 5.99 3.51
N VAL A 48 8.58 5.00 4.21
CA VAL A 48 8.97 5.08 5.62
C VAL A 48 10.44 4.72 5.80
N HIS A 49 11.00 5.07 6.96
CA HIS A 49 12.40 4.74 7.25
C HIS A 49 12.58 3.22 7.44
N PRO A 50 13.64 2.59 6.90
CA PRO A 50 13.88 1.14 7.00
C PRO A 50 13.89 0.59 8.42
N SER A 51 14.38 1.36 9.40
CA SER A 51 14.39 0.95 10.81
C SER A 51 12.99 0.73 11.40
N LEU A 52 12.00 1.50 10.91
CA LEU A 52 10.61 1.31 11.32
C LEU A 52 10.08 -0.03 10.80
N VAL A 53 10.34 -0.32 9.51
CA VAL A 53 9.94 -1.58 8.87
C VAL A 53 10.56 -2.77 9.60
N THR A 54 11.87 -2.73 9.88
CA THR A 54 12.57 -3.80 10.60
C THR A 54 11.94 -4.08 11.97
N ARG A 55 11.58 -3.04 12.72
CA ARG A 55 10.90 -3.18 14.00
C ARG A 55 9.52 -3.81 13.85
N GLN A 56 8.74 -3.32 12.86
CA GLN A 56 7.40 -3.84 12.60
C GLN A 56 7.41 -5.29 12.13
N ILE A 57 8.39 -5.69 11.30
CA ILE A 57 8.55 -7.09 10.87
C ILE A 57 8.80 -8.00 12.09
N ARG A 58 9.67 -7.60 13.02
CA ARG A 58 9.89 -8.38 14.25
C ARG A 58 8.61 -8.52 15.08
N GLU A 59 7.85 -7.44 15.24
CA GLU A 59 6.56 -7.49 15.94
C GLU A 59 5.56 -8.46 15.26
N LEU A 60 5.57 -8.53 13.93
CA LEU A 60 4.73 -9.46 13.17
C LEU A 60 5.24 -10.92 13.23
N GLU A 61 6.57 -11.11 13.24
CA GLU A 61 7.20 -12.42 13.37
C GLU A 61 6.97 -13.00 14.76
N ASP A 62 7.15 -12.19 15.82
CA ASP A 62 6.83 -12.57 17.20
C ASP A 62 5.36 -12.94 17.39
N ALA A 63 4.46 -12.32 16.64
CA ALA A 63 3.03 -12.64 16.62
C ALA A 63 2.68 -13.85 15.72
N GLY A 64 3.64 -14.40 14.98
CA GLY A 64 3.42 -15.51 14.05
C GLY A 64 2.69 -15.14 12.76
N TYR A 65 2.59 -13.86 12.42
CA TYR A 65 1.88 -13.39 11.23
C TYR A 65 2.74 -13.38 9.97
N VAL A 66 4.05 -13.39 10.12
CA VAL A 66 4.99 -13.50 9.01
C VAL A 66 6.10 -14.49 9.35
N GLN A 67 6.77 -15.00 8.31
CA GLN A 67 7.98 -15.79 8.40
C GLN A 67 9.11 -15.05 7.71
N VAL A 68 10.31 -15.16 8.27
CA VAL A 68 11.52 -14.59 7.73
C VAL A 68 12.41 -15.72 7.21
N THR A 69 12.85 -15.61 5.96
CA THR A 69 13.71 -16.59 5.29
C THR A 69 14.94 -15.91 4.71
N ALA A 70 16.05 -16.63 4.60
CA ALA A 70 17.24 -16.09 3.94
C ALA A 70 16.93 -15.75 2.47
N ASP A 71 17.46 -14.61 1.99
CA ASP A 71 17.35 -14.25 0.58
C ASP A 71 18.36 -15.08 -0.24
N PRO A 72 17.90 -15.92 -1.17
CA PRO A 72 18.82 -16.74 -1.97
C PRO A 72 19.69 -15.92 -2.94
N ALA A 73 19.31 -14.67 -3.23
CA ALA A 73 20.05 -13.79 -4.11
C ALA A 73 21.05 -12.87 -3.38
N ASP A 74 20.86 -12.68 -2.08
CA ASP A 74 21.72 -11.80 -1.25
C ASP A 74 21.82 -12.36 0.18
N GLY A 75 22.92 -13.04 0.48
CA GLY A 75 23.16 -13.63 1.81
C GLY A 75 23.26 -12.63 2.99
N ARG A 76 23.18 -11.33 2.72
CA ARG A 76 23.12 -10.26 3.74
C ARG A 76 21.70 -9.76 3.95
N SER A 77 20.74 -10.24 3.17
CA SER A 77 19.34 -9.84 3.20
C SER A 77 18.45 -11.01 3.60
N TYR A 78 17.20 -10.69 3.89
CA TYR A 78 16.17 -11.68 4.16
C TYR A 78 14.87 -11.30 3.46
N LEU A 79 14.04 -12.32 3.23
CA LEU A 79 12.70 -12.19 2.66
C LEU A 79 11.64 -12.38 3.73
N VAL A 80 10.58 -11.63 3.61
CA VAL A 80 9.40 -11.72 4.49
C VAL A 80 8.27 -12.33 3.71
N VAL A 81 7.65 -13.36 4.27
CA VAL A 81 6.54 -14.11 3.69
C VAL A 81 5.36 -14.07 4.64
N LEU A 82 4.16 -13.92 4.12
CA LEU A 82 2.94 -13.95 4.93
C LEU A 82 2.68 -15.37 5.44
N ALA A 83 2.52 -15.51 6.76
CA ALA A 83 2.11 -16.76 7.36
C ALA A 83 0.57 -16.94 7.27
N PRO A 84 0.03 -18.17 7.37
CA PRO A 84 -1.41 -18.39 7.39
C PRO A 84 -2.13 -17.58 8.47
N ALA A 85 -1.61 -17.51 9.68
CA ALA A 85 -2.16 -16.68 10.76
C ALA A 85 -2.14 -15.19 10.41
N GLY A 86 -1.15 -14.72 9.63
CA GLY A 86 -1.11 -13.35 9.13
C GLY A 86 -2.18 -13.06 8.09
N ALA A 87 -2.52 -14.04 7.25
CA ALA A 87 -3.63 -13.92 6.31
C ALA A 87 -4.97 -13.81 7.04
N ASP A 88 -5.19 -14.64 8.07
CA ASP A 88 -6.39 -14.58 8.91
C ASP A 88 -6.51 -13.23 9.63
N GLU A 89 -5.41 -12.73 10.19
CA GLU A 89 -5.39 -11.42 10.86
C GLU A 89 -5.64 -10.27 9.87
N LEU A 90 -5.11 -10.36 8.66
CA LEU A 90 -5.37 -9.38 7.60
C LEU A 90 -6.87 -9.34 7.24
N LEU A 91 -7.51 -10.49 7.09
CA LEU A 91 -8.96 -10.60 6.85
C LEU A 91 -9.74 -9.98 8.01
N ARG A 92 -9.40 -10.32 9.25
CA ARG A 92 -10.03 -9.78 10.45
C ARG A 92 -9.92 -8.25 10.53
N LEU A 93 -8.73 -7.70 10.31
CA LEU A 93 -8.49 -6.26 10.33
C LEU A 93 -9.21 -5.54 9.20
N THR A 94 -9.31 -6.17 8.03
CA THR A 94 -10.06 -5.66 6.89
C THR A 94 -11.55 -5.60 7.22
N GLN A 95 -12.11 -6.66 7.80
CA GLN A 95 -13.52 -6.69 8.21
C GLN A 95 -13.84 -5.60 9.24
N VAL A 96 -13.01 -5.43 10.25
CA VAL A 96 -13.15 -4.32 11.22
C VAL A 96 -13.12 -2.95 10.52
N GLY A 97 -12.35 -2.83 9.44
CA GLY A 97 -12.32 -1.62 8.60
C GLY A 97 -13.64 -1.38 7.86
N LEU A 98 -14.19 -2.44 7.26
CA LEU A 98 -15.47 -2.43 6.54
C LEU A 98 -16.64 -2.11 7.46
N ASP A 99 -16.70 -2.75 8.63
CA ASP A 99 -17.77 -2.51 9.62
C ASP A 99 -17.81 -1.04 10.07
N ARG A 100 -16.62 -0.45 10.27
CA ARG A 100 -16.52 0.98 10.59
C ARG A 100 -16.92 1.88 9.42
N PHE A 101 -16.54 1.51 8.20
CA PHE A 101 -16.95 2.25 7.01
C PHE A 101 -18.46 2.20 6.84
N ALA A 102 -19.08 1.06 7.11
CA ALA A 102 -20.53 0.90 7.08
C ALA A 102 -21.25 1.91 7.98
N LEU A 103 -20.67 2.22 9.16
CA LEU A 103 -21.22 3.24 10.05
C LEU A 103 -21.21 4.66 9.46
N PHE A 104 -20.25 4.98 8.58
CA PHE A 104 -20.20 6.30 7.93
C PHE A 104 -21.27 6.50 6.86
N VAL A 105 -21.76 5.42 6.30
CA VAL A 105 -22.76 5.41 5.22
C VAL A 105 -24.09 4.81 5.65
N ALA A 106 -24.30 4.62 6.98
CA ALA A 106 -25.47 3.94 7.51
C ALA A 106 -26.78 4.67 7.16
N ASP A 107 -26.74 6.00 7.07
CA ASP A 107 -27.89 6.85 6.75
C ASP A 107 -27.98 7.19 5.25
N TRP A 108 -27.13 6.57 4.42
CA TRP A 108 -27.14 6.83 2.99
C TRP A 108 -28.12 5.93 2.26
N GLU A 109 -28.70 6.45 1.19
CA GLU A 109 -29.50 5.63 0.29
C GLU A 109 -28.63 4.53 -0.35
N PRO A 110 -29.14 3.28 -0.48
CA PRO A 110 -28.37 2.19 -1.06
C PRO A 110 -27.82 2.47 -2.46
N GLY A 111 -28.49 3.37 -3.21
CA GLY A 111 -28.04 3.84 -4.52
C GLY A 111 -26.74 4.63 -4.45
N ASP A 112 -26.63 5.52 -3.46
CA ASP A 112 -25.46 6.38 -3.27
C ASP A 112 -24.25 5.56 -2.82
N VAL A 113 -24.44 4.56 -1.95
CA VAL A 113 -23.38 3.65 -1.51
C VAL A 113 -22.83 2.86 -2.72
N ARG A 114 -23.71 2.33 -3.59
CA ARG A 114 -23.28 1.64 -4.82
C ARG A 114 -22.55 2.57 -5.78
N MET A 115 -23.04 3.78 -5.95
CA MET A 115 -22.40 4.78 -6.81
C MET A 115 -21.02 5.15 -6.27
N LEU A 116 -20.89 5.35 -4.96
CA LEU A 116 -19.61 5.60 -4.32
C LEU A 116 -18.61 4.47 -4.57
N ALA A 117 -19.03 3.21 -4.44
CA ALA A 117 -18.17 2.05 -4.70
C ALA A 117 -17.62 2.06 -6.14
N VAL A 118 -18.50 2.27 -7.15
CA VAL A 118 -18.11 2.35 -8.57
C VAL A 118 -17.15 3.51 -8.82
N LEU A 119 -17.40 4.67 -8.23
CA LEU A 119 -16.53 5.85 -8.43
C LEU A 119 -15.17 5.70 -7.74
N LEU A 120 -15.11 5.06 -6.58
CA LEU A 120 -13.85 4.76 -5.89
C LEU A 120 -13.01 3.75 -6.68
N GLU A 121 -13.62 2.72 -7.25
CA GLU A 121 -12.91 1.76 -8.10
C GLU A 121 -12.34 2.44 -9.36
N LYS A 122 -13.15 3.25 -10.04
CA LYS A 122 -12.70 4.06 -11.18
C LYS A 122 -11.55 4.99 -10.80
N LEU A 123 -11.61 5.62 -9.63
CA LEU A 123 -10.56 6.50 -9.13
C LEU A 123 -9.28 5.71 -8.84
N ALA A 124 -9.38 4.54 -8.22
CA ALA A 124 -8.23 3.67 -7.92
C ALA A 124 -7.49 3.25 -9.20
N VAL A 125 -8.23 2.80 -10.22
CA VAL A 125 -7.65 2.44 -11.54
C VAL A 125 -6.98 3.64 -12.19
N SER A 126 -7.62 4.81 -12.16
CA SER A 126 -7.05 6.04 -12.74
C SER A 126 -5.79 6.51 -12.01
N ALA A 127 -5.77 6.41 -10.70
CA ALA A 127 -4.61 6.75 -9.88
C ALA A 127 -3.43 5.82 -10.14
N ALA A 128 -3.67 4.51 -10.22
CA ALA A 128 -2.64 3.53 -10.57
C ALA A 128 -2.04 3.80 -11.97
N ALA A 129 -2.88 4.09 -12.96
CA ALA A 129 -2.43 4.45 -14.30
C ALA A 129 -1.61 5.76 -14.34
N ALA A 130 -1.99 6.75 -13.53
CA ALA A 130 -1.25 8.01 -13.40
C ALA A 130 0.12 7.80 -12.74
N ALA A 131 0.18 7.00 -11.67
CA ALA A 131 1.43 6.65 -11.01
C ALA A 131 2.40 5.94 -11.97
N ALA A 132 1.93 4.92 -12.69
CA ALA A 132 2.73 4.19 -13.68
C ALA A 132 3.25 5.08 -14.83
N ARG A 133 2.52 6.15 -15.19
CA ARG A 133 3.00 7.15 -16.17
C ARG A 133 4.08 8.05 -15.60
N ALA A 134 3.97 8.44 -14.33
CA ALA A 134 4.94 9.30 -13.66
C ALA A 134 6.28 8.58 -13.43
N GLU A 135 6.27 7.29 -13.24
CA GLU A 135 7.48 6.45 -13.05
C GLU A 135 8.21 6.11 -14.35
N ARG A 136 7.62 6.38 -15.52
CA ARG A 136 8.32 6.21 -16.81
C ARG A 136 9.37 7.31 -16.99
N PRO A 137 10.68 6.99 -16.96
CA PRO A 137 11.72 8.01 -17.10
C PRO A 137 11.57 8.74 -18.44
N ALA A 138 11.72 10.07 -18.43
CA ALA A 138 11.74 10.95 -19.60
C ALA A 138 12.91 10.69 -20.57
N GLY A 139 13.48 9.49 -20.55
CA GLY A 139 14.74 9.07 -21.17
C GLY A 139 14.75 8.85 -22.68
N ARG A 140 13.73 9.26 -23.44
CA ARG A 140 13.75 9.08 -24.91
C ARG A 140 13.78 10.35 -25.76
N ARG A 141 13.82 11.55 -25.17
CA ARG A 141 13.86 12.80 -25.97
C ARG A 141 15.25 13.31 -26.31
N LEU A 142 16.33 12.85 -25.66
CA LEU A 142 17.69 13.38 -25.89
C LEU A 142 18.54 12.57 -26.89
N ALA A 143 18.08 11.40 -27.33
CA ALA A 143 18.84 10.59 -28.30
C ALA A 143 18.66 11.00 -29.77
N ARG A 144 17.70 11.88 -30.09
CA ARG A 144 17.44 12.33 -31.48
C ARG A 144 18.13 13.63 -31.89
N LEU A 145 18.84 14.30 -30.99
CA LEU A 145 19.49 15.58 -31.30
C LEU A 145 21.03 15.49 -31.46
N ARG A 146 21.60 14.28 -31.44
CA ARG A 146 23.06 14.08 -31.67
C ARG A 146 23.39 13.38 -32.98
N GLY A 147 22.50 13.27 -33.93
CA GLY A 147 22.74 12.76 -35.27
C GLY A 147 22.71 13.90 -36.30
N GLY A 148 23.61 14.87 -36.19
CA GLY A 148 23.89 15.79 -37.28
C GLY A 148 24.85 15.11 -38.27
N PRO A 149 24.64 15.26 -39.60
CA PRO A 149 25.54 14.67 -40.59
C PRO A 149 26.84 15.48 -40.64
N GLY A 150 27.94 14.83 -40.31
CA GLY A 150 29.26 15.31 -40.64
C GLY A 150 29.50 15.04 -42.11
N GLY A 151 29.71 16.10 -42.88
CA GLY A 151 30.22 16.03 -44.25
C GLY A 151 31.72 15.77 -44.27
#